data_70e2bdc2c909e2e2148a7f387de2815f
#
_entry.id   70e2bdc2c909e2e2148a7f387de2815f
#
_cell.length_a   1.000
_cell.length_b   1.000
_cell.length_c   1.000
_cell.angle_alpha   90.00
_cell.angle_beta   90.00
_cell.angle_gamma   90.00
#
_symmetry.space_group_name_H-M   'P 1'
#
loop_
_entity.id
_entity.type
_entity.pdbx_description
1 polymer ?
#
loop_
_entity_poly.entity_id
_entity_poly.type
_entity_poly.pdbx_seq_one_letter_code
_entity_poly.pdbx_strand_id
1 'polypeptide(L)'
;QEVFMWIEGNYRRNLMDMHIDDWNPEFLSRINIDEYVDALKDAGIQAAMVKGRPHTGLAYYPTKTGRMHAGLKGFDFFGTMIQKCHENGIAVIAYFTQIFDNWAYETHPEWRLVTGDGKGMREYRGMSNFKTGRYGIVCPNNAGYRQYVKDCLTEMNTLYDFEGMFLDMTFFPEVCYCPSCRRKYMDDTGRELPRKIDWKDDEWLAYVYKRDQWIAEYAAFATDCVKAVKPHVTIEHQFSRITGSWIDGSTEDIMKAVDYAGGDYYGGFLQQTFINKYYKNVSPNLPFVYHTSRCDPELVYHTTTKTEEELLLHVIT
;
A
#
# COMPACT_ATOMS: atom_id res chain seq x y z
N GLN A 1 10.51 5.00 -23.10
CA GLN A 1 10.62 3.59 -23.54
C GLN A 1 11.54 2.77 -22.63
N GLU A 2 12.67 3.29 -22.13
CA GLU A 2 13.59 2.54 -21.25
C GLU A 2 12.98 2.16 -19.88
N VAL A 3 12.08 2.97 -19.34
CA VAL A 3 11.49 2.78 -17.99
C VAL A 3 10.66 1.50 -17.87
N PHE A 4 10.06 1.02 -18.95
CA PHE A 4 9.20 -0.16 -18.93
C PHE A 4 9.91 -1.48 -19.27
N MET A 5 11.15 -1.45 -19.74
CA MET A 5 11.85 -2.68 -20.19
C MET A 5 12.03 -3.72 -19.08
N TRP A 6 12.22 -3.28 -17.82
CA TRP A 6 12.36 -4.23 -16.71
C TRP A 6 11.05 -4.96 -16.39
N ILE A 7 9.88 -4.30 -16.59
CA ILE A 7 8.56 -4.88 -16.31
C ILE A 7 8.24 -6.00 -17.31
N GLU A 8 8.51 -5.77 -18.60
CA GLU A 8 8.17 -6.67 -19.70
C GLU A 8 8.90 -8.01 -19.62
N GLY A 9 10.09 -8.06 -19.01
CA GLY A 9 10.89 -9.27 -18.84
C GLY A 9 10.67 -10.01 -17.53
N ASN A 10 10.04 -9.40 -16.53
CA ASN A 10 9.99 -9.89 -15.14
C ASN A 10 8.56 -10.23 -14.68
N TYR A 11 8.04 -11.38 -15.16
CA TYR A 11 6.68 -11.85 -14.85
C TYR A 11 6.57 -12.55 -13.51
N ARG A 12 7.59 -13.36 -13.14
CA ARG A 12 7.58 -14.09 -11.88
C ARG A 12 8.03 -13.18 -10.76
N ARG A 13 7.05 -12.68 -10.00
CA ARG A 13 7.27 -11.77 -8.89
C ARG A 13 6.89 -12.42 -7.58
N ASN A 14 7.62 -12.06 -6.53
CA ASN A 14 7.34 -12.51 -5.17
C ASN A 14 7.19 -11.31 -4.23
N LEU A 15 6.21 -11.38 -3.36
CA LEU A 15 6.05 -10.51 -2.21
C LEU A 15 6.10 -11.36 -0.95
N MET A 16 7.11 -11.15 -0.09
CA MET A 16 7.08 -11.65 1.28
C MET A 16 6.38 -10.62 2.17
N ASP A 17 5.17 -10.99 2.63
CA ASP A 17 4.35 -10.08 3.41
C ASP A 17 4.80 -10.04 4.88
N MET A 18 5.53 -8.98 5.24
CA MET A 18 6.19 -8.81 6.54
C MET A 18 5.66 -7.55 7.24
N HIS A 19 4.45 -7.62 7.81
CA HIS A 19 3.91 -6.59 8.71
C HIS A 19 4.18 -6.96 10.16
N ILE A 20 5.45 -6.96 10.54
CA ILE A 20 5.91 -7.47 11.84
C ILE A 20 6.14 -6.31 12.80
N ASP A 21 5.46 -6.36 13.96
CA ASP A 21 5.67 -5.42 15.06
C ASP A 21 6.97 -5.69 15.79
N ASP A 22 7.42 -4.74 16.62
CA ASP A 22 8.68 -4.86 17.38
C ASP A 22 8.50 -4.88 18.90
N TRP A 23 7.29 -5.18 19.38
CA TRP A 23 7.04 -5.37 20.80
C TRP A 23 7.78 -6.60 21.38
N ASN A 24 8.18 -7.55 20.56
CA ASN A 24 9.09 -8.63 20.91
C ASN A 24 10.44 -8.39 20.22
N PRO A 25 11.55 -8.22 20.98
CA PRO A 25 12.87 -7.93 20.43
C PRO A 25 13.48 -9.08 19.61
N GLU A 26 12.88 -10.28 19.64
CA GLU A 26 13.30 -11.40 18.81
C GLU A 26 12.71 -11.35 17.39
N PHE A 27 11.67 -10.56 17.16
CA PHE A 27 11.10 -10.40 15.82
C PHE A 27 12.14 -9.79 14.87
N LEU A 28 12.27 -10.40 13.70
CA LEU A 28 13.28 -10.12 12.68
C LEU A 28 14.75 -10.35 13.11
N SER A 29 15.02 -10.79 14.35
CA SER A 29 16.38 -10.99 14.84
C SER A 29 17.11 -12.20 14.21
N ARG A 30 16.36 -13.10 13.58
CA ARG A 30 16.87 -14.35 12.96
C ARG A 30 16.70 -14.37 11.43
N ILE A 31 16.49 -13.22 10.83
CA ILE A 31 16.30 -13.15 9.38
C ILE A 31 17.60 -13.52 8.68
N ASN A 32 17.52 -14.45 7.74
CA ASN A 32 18.64 -14.89 6.91
C ASN A 32 18.38 -14.47 5.46
N ILE A 33 19.03 -13.41 5.04
CA ILE A 33 18.81 -12.84 3.69
C ILE A 33 19.38 -13.76 2.62
N ASP A 34 20.52 -14.40 2.85
CA ASP A 34 21.12 -15.28 1.84
C ASP A 34 20.21 -16.48 1.55
N GLU A 35 19.70 -17.13 2.60
CA GLU A 35 18.72 -18.23 2.46
C GLU A 35 17.46 -17.78 1.73
N TYR A 36 16.96 -16.58 2.01
CA TYR A 36 15.78 -16.07 1.34
C TYR A 36 16.04 -15.79 -0.14
N VAL A 37 17.15 -15.14 -0.48
CA VAL A 37 17.51 -14.85 -1.88
C VAL A 37 17.80 -16.14 -2.65
N ASP A 38 18.42 -17.14 -2.04
CA ASP A 38 18.61 -18.46 -2.65
C ASP A 38 17.26 -19.13 -2.95
N ALA A 39 16.30 -19.05 -2.04
CA ALA A 39 14.94 -19.55 -2.29
C ALA A 39 14.24 -18.82 -3.44
N LEU A 40 14.43 -17.52 -3.59
CA LEU A 40 13.92 -16.75 -4.73
C LEU A 40 14.53 -17.22 -6.06
N LYS A 41 15.83 -17.48 -6.08
CA LYS A 41 16.55 -18.01 -7.26
C LYS A 41 16.05 -19.39 -7.64
N ASP A 42 15.94 -20.30 -6.67
CA ASP A 42 15.46 -21.66 -6.88
C ASP A 42 14.03 -21.68 -7.42
N ALA A 43 13.19 -20.73 -6.99
CA ALA A 43 11.85 -20.53 -7.51
C ALA A 43 11.83 -19.81 -8.88
N GLY A 44 12.97 -19.36 -9.38
CA GLY A 44 13.07 -18.62 -10.64
C GLY A 44 12.39 -17.26 -10.60
N ILE A 45 12.37 -16.62 -9.43
CA ILE A 45 11.81 -15.27 -9.27
C ILE A 45 12.67 -14.25 -10.00
N GLN A 46 12.02 -13.34 -10.71
CA GLN A 46 12.65 -12.32 -11.53
C GLN A 46 12.57 -10.93 -10.91
N ALA A 47 11.53 -10.69 -10.06
CA ALA A 47 11.43 -9.46 -9.30
C ALA A 47 10.89 -9.75 -7.89
N ALA A 48 11.53 -9.17 -6.88
CA ALA A 48 11.15 -9.29 -5.48
C ALA A 48 10.59 -7.97 -4.96
N MET A 49 9.40 -8.00 -4.33
CA MET A 49 8.89 -6.86 -3.59
C MET A 49 9.41 -6.91 -2.15
N VAL A 50 10.23 -5.94 -1.80
CA VAL A 50 10.93 -5.87 -0.52
C VAL A 50 10.33 -4.80 0.38
N LYS A 51 9.97 -5.17 1.61
CA LYS A 51 9.40 -4.24 2.58
C LYS A 51 10.44 -3.22 3.06
N GLY A 52 10.23 -1.96 2.69
CA GLY A 52 10.95 -0.82 3.27
C GLY A 52 10.22 -0.27 4.49
N ARG A 53 8.90 -0.04 4.36
CA ARG A 53 8.01 0.39 5.45
C ARG A 53 6.66 -0.32 5.35
N PRO A 54 6.42 -1.35 6.20
CA PRO A 54 5.14 -2.07 6.28
C PRO A 54 4.09 -1.30 7.10
N HIS A 55 2.90 -1.87 7.28
CA HIS A 55 1.76 -1.29 8.01
C HIS A 55 2.05 -0.96 9.48
N THR A 56 3.09 -1.52 10.05
CA THR A 56 3.55 -1.14 11.40
C THR A 56 4.16 0.26 11.45
N GLY A 57 4.46 0.87 10.29
CA GLY A 57 5.13 2.17 10.19
C GLY A 57 6.61 2.15 10.56
N LEU A 58 7.17 0.96 10.85
CA LEU A 58 8.57 0.78 11.22
C LEU A 58 9.45 0.58 9.99
N ALA A 59 10.50 1.36 9.85
CA ALA A 59 11.45 1.18 8.75
C ALA A 59 12.26 -0.09 8.92
N TYR A 60 12.49 -0.83 7.83
CA TYR A 60 13.38 -1.98 7.80
C TYR A 60 14.81 -1.61 7.31
N TYR A 61 15.15 -0.36 7.53
CA TYR A 61 16.46 0.23 7.24
C TYR A 61 16.78 1.32 8.28
N PRO A 62 18.05 1.70 8.48
CA PRO A 62 18.44 2.84 9.30
C PRO A 62 17.82 4.12 8.74
N THR A 63 16.89 4.71 9.47
CA THR A 63 16.11 5.89 9.04
C THR A 63 16.36 7.08 9.96
N LYS A 64 16.29 8.28 9.39
CA LYS A 64 16.21 9.56 10.12
C LYS A 64 14.77 10.06 10.24
N THR A 65 13.83 9.41 9.50
CA THR A 65 12.43 9.80 9.45
C THR A 65 11.58 8.71 10.09
N GLY A 66 10.97 8.99 11.25
CA GLY A 66 10.21 8.00 12.02
C GLY A 66 11.10 7.06 12.83
N ARG A 67 10.77 5.77 12.85
CA ARG A 67 11.46 4.77 13.69
C ARG A 67 11.82 3.52 12.91
N MET A 68 13.03 3.01 13.14
CA MET A 68 13.47 1.70 12.65
C MET A 68 12.92 0.58 13.54
N HIS A 69 12.65 -0.58 12.96
CA HIS A 69 12.27 -1.80 13.68
C HIS A 69 13.36 -2.25 14.66
N ALA A 70 13.02 -2.35 15.95
CA ALA A 70 14.00 -2.60 17.02
C ALA A 70 14.70 -3.96 16.91
N GLY A 71 14.01 -4.99 16.43
CA GLY A 71 14.58 -6.34 16.26
C GLY A 71 15.69 -6.44 15.22
N LEU A 72 15.80 -5.48 14.31
CA LEU A 72 16.90 -5.39 13.34
C LEU A 72 18.20 -4.87 13.95
N LYS A 73 18.16 -4.25 15.15
CA LYS A 73 19.35 -3.79 15.89
C LYS A 73 20.33 -2.93 15.08
N GLY A 74 19.79 -2.09 14.18
CA GLY A 74 20.58 -1.24 13.28
C GLY A 74 21.00 -1.91 11.97
N PHE A 75 20.68 -3.18 11.77
CA PHE A 75 20.96 -3.88 10.52
C PHE A 75 20.06 -3.38 9.38
N ASP A 76 20.68 -2.95 8.29
CA ASP A 76 19.99 -2.50 7.10
C ASP A 76 19.45 -3.70 6.29
N PHE A 77 18.28 -4.19 6.69
CA PHE A 77 17.62 -5.29 5.99
C PHE A 77 17.25 -4.90 4.56
N PHE A 78 16.64 -3.71 4.39
CA PHE A 78 16.13 -3.28 3.08
C PHE A 78 17.26 -3.10 2.07
N GLY A 79 18.31 -2.36 2.43
CA GLY A 79 19.47 -2.15 1.56
C GLY A 79 20.21 -3.45 1.24
N THR A 80 20.37 -4.34 2.23
CA THR A 80 21.02 -5.65 2.01
C THR A 80 20.20 -6.54 1.07
N MET A 81 18.87 -6.55 1.21
CA MET A 81 17.98 -7.28 0.29
C MET A 81 18.11 -6.78 -1.15
N ILE A 82 18.11 -5.45 -1.35
CA ILE A 82 18.28 -4.86 -2.68
C ILE A 82 19.61 -5.31 -3.29
N GLN A 83 20.70 -5.13 -2.55
CA GLN A 83 22.02 -5.54 -3.01
C GLN A 83 22.06 -7.01 -3.44
N LYS A 84 21.59 -7.90 -2.56
CA LYS A 84 21.60 -9.35 -2.82
C LYS A 84 20.70 -9.76 -3.99
N CYS A 85 19.54 -9.14 -4.15
CA CYS A 85 18.67 -9.35 -5.30
C CYS A 85 19.39 -8.94 -6.59
N HIS A 86 19.99 -7.75 -6.65
CA HIS A 86 20.70 -7.25 -7.82
C HIS A 86 21.92 -8.11 -8.16
N GLU A 87 22.72 -8.56 -7.17
CA GLU A 87 23.83 -9.50 -7.38
C GLU A 87 23.41 -10.82 -8.03
N ASN A 88 22.11 -11.16 -7.92
CA ASN A 88 21.53 -12.38 -8.50
C ASN A 88 20.60 -12.11 -9.70
N GLY A 89 20.60 -10.89 -10.25
CA GLY A 89 19.80 -10.52 -11.42
C GLY A 89 18.30 -10.46 -11.15
N ILE A 90 17.89 -10.26 -9.89
CA ILE A 90 16.50 -10.12 -9.46
C ILE A 90 16.22 -8.63 -9.30
N ALA A 91 15.25 -8.10 -10.05
CA ALA A 91 14.78 -6.73 -9.91
C ALA A 91 14.09 -6.50 -8.56
N VAL A 92 14.10 -5.28 -8.04
CA VAL A 92 13.50 -4.96 -6.75
C VAL A 92 12.36 -3.96 -6.90
N ILE A 93 11.24 -4.27 -6.26
CA ILE A 93 10.11 -3.37 -6.05
C ILE A 93 10.10 -2.98 -4.58
N ALA A 94 10.33 -1.69 -4.30
CA ALA A 94 10.27 -1.16 -2.94
C ALA A 94 8.82 -1.08 -2.45
N TYR A 95 8.55 -1.65 -1.28
CA TYR A 95 7.22 -1.56 -0.66
C TYR A 95 7.18 -0.42 0.34
N PHE A 96 6.14 0.41 0.23
CA PHE A 96 5.85 1.47 1.17
C PHE A 96 4.34 1.52 1.49
N THR A 97 4.01 1.47 2.78
CA THR A 97 2.63 1.65 3.24
C THR A 97 2.19 3.11 3.15
N GLN A 98 0.93 3.35 2.87
CA GLN A 98 0.35 4.69 2.85
C GLN A 98 -0.36 4.99 4.18
N ILE A 99 -1.67 4.85 4.22
CA ILE A 99 -2.47 5.27 5.37
C ILE A 99 -2.47 4.29 6.55
N PHE A 100 -1.96 3.07 6.36
CA PHE A 100 -1.80 2.09 7.44
C PHE A 100 -0.43 2.29 8.08
N ASP A 101 -0.39 2.90 9.26
CA ASP A 101 0.86 3.26 9.92
C ASP A 101 0.66 3.26 11.45
N ASN A 102 1.04 2.14 12.10
CA ASN A 102 0.90 2.01 13.55
C ASN A 102 1.73 3.05 14.30
N TRP A 103 2.96 3.28 13.86
CA TRP A 103 3.85 4.24 14.51
C TRP A 103 3.28 5.67 14.43
N ALA A 104 2.87 6.11 13.25
CA ALA A 104 2.28 7.44 13.08
C ALA A 104 0.97 7.58 13.85
N TYR A 105 0.12 6.55 13.85
CA TYR A 105 -1.14 6.53 14.60
C TYR A 105 -0.93 6.67 16.11
N GLU A 106 0.10 6.04 16.65
CA GLU A 106 0.39 6.03 18.09
C GLU A 106 1.10 7.30 18.54
N THR A 107 2.06 7.78 17.74
CA THR A 107 2.87 8.95 18.09
C THR A 107 2.21 10.28 17.75
N HIS A 108 1.29 10.30 16.77
CA HIS A 108 0.62 11.50 16.26
C HIS A 108 -0.90 11.33 16.25
N PRO A 109 -1.56 11.41 17.42
CA PRO A 109 -3.03 11.27 17.50
C PRO A 109 -3.80 12.24 16.59
N GLU A 110 -3.25 13.42 16.33
CA GLU A 110 -3.82 14.46 15.45
C GLU A 110 -3.79 14.06 13.95
N TRP A 111 -3.04 13.02 13.57
CA TRP A 111 -3.02 12.51 12.20
C TRP A 111 -4.05 11.41 11.94
N ARG A 112 -4.69 10.89 12.99
CA ARG A 112 -5.61 9.76 12.89
C ARG A 112 -6.79 10.04 11.98
N LEU A 113 -7.21 9.04 11.23
CA LEU A 113 -8.54 8.99 10.66
C LEU A 113 -9.54 8.93 11.84
N VAL A 114 -10.52 9.82 11.81
CA VAL A 114 -11.56 9.94 12.85
C VAL A 114 -12.91 9.62 12.24
N THR A 115 -13.60 8.64 12.77
CA THR A 115 -14.91 8.17 12.30
C THR A 115 -16.05 9.07 12.80
N GLY A 116 -17.27 8.81 12.33
CA GLY A 116 -18.44 9.64 12.64
C GLY A 116 -18.81 9.67 14.14
N ASP A 117 -18.42 8.66 14.92
CA ASP A 117 -18.58 8.60 16.37
C ASP A 117 -17.40 9.19 17.16
N GLY A 118 -16.45 9.82 16.44
CA GLY A 118 -15.31 10.52 17.04
C GLY A 118 -14.15 9.63 17.45
N LYS A 119 -14.15 8.37 17.03
CA LYS A 119 -13.11 7.38 17.38
C LYS A 119 -12.08 7.22 16.28
N GLY A 120 -10.90 6.72 16.63
CA GLY A 120 -9.96 6.19 15.68
C GLY A 120 -10.38 4.79 15.19
N MET A 121 -9.76 4.32 14.11
CA MET A 121 -10.14 3.03 13.50
C MET A 121 -9.88 1.81 14.40
N ARG A 122 -8.94 1.87 15.32
CA ARG A 122 -8.71 0.76 16.27
C ARG A 122 -9.87 0.54 17.25
N GLU A 123 -10.57 1.61 17.63
CA GLU A 123 -11.70 1.59 18.54
C GLU A 123 -13.05 1.50 17.81
N TYR A 124 -13.04 1.76 16.51
CA TYR A 124 -14.26 1.79 15.68
C TYR A 124 -14.85 0.40 15.49
N ARG A 125 -16.20 0.33 15.52
CA ARG A 125 -16.98 -0.92 15.33
C ARG A 125 -18.09 -0.76 14.26
N GLY A 126 -17.88 0.18 13.32
CA GLY A 126 -18.84 0.48 12.26
C GLY A 126 -18.79 -0.47 11.06
N MET A 127 -19.01 0.06 9.86
CA MET A 127 -19.18 -0.72 8.63
C MET A 127 -17.88 -1.12 7.95
N SER A 128 -16.76 -0.47 8.26
CA SER A 128 -15.47 -0.79 7.66
C SER A 128 -15.08 -2.26 7.85
N ASN A 129 -14.46 -2.84 6.85
CA ASN A 129 -13.89 -4.19 6.92
C ASN A 129 -12.60 -4.25 7.78
N PHE A 130 -12.01 -3.10 8.14
CA PHE A 130 -10.75 -3.00 8.89
C PHE A 130 -10.97 -2.81 10.40
N LYS A 131 -11.83 -3.64 11.01
CA LYS A 131 -12.25 -3.55 12.42
C LYS A 131 -11.33 -4.29 13.41
N THR A 132 -10.28 -4.92 12.93
CA THR A 132 -9.49 -5.85 13.76
C THR A 132 -8.70 -5.16 14.87
N GLY A 133 -8.55 -3.85 14.82
CA GLY A 133 -7.71 -3.10 15.76
C GLY A 133 -6.19 -3.32 15.55
N ARG A 134 -5.79 -4.16 14.62
CA ARG A 134 -4.38 -4.49 14.34
C ARG A 134 -3.61 -3.27 13.82
N TYR A 135 -4.22 -2.54 12.90
CA TYR A 135 -3.55 -1.41 12.25
C TYR A 135 -4.10 -0.06 12.69
N GLY A 136 -3.19 0.87 12.95
CA GLY A 136 -3.49 2.28 13.10
C GLY A 136 -3.66 2.91 11.72
N ILE A 137 -4.75 3.67 11.53
CA ILE A 137 -5.07 4.29 10.25
C ILE A 137 -5.03 5.81 10.39
N VAL A 138 -4.26 6.45 9.54
CA VAL A 138 -4.06 7.90 9.52
C VAL A 138 -4.77 8.54 8.33
N CYS A 139 -4.99 9.83 8.40
CA CYS A 139 -5.76 10.56 7.40
C CYS A 139 -4.87 11.08 6.27
N PRO A 140 -5.11 10.71 4.99
CA PRO A 140 -4.32 11.20 3.86
C PRO A 140 -4.51 12.70 3.58
N ASN A 141 -5.50 13.36 4.19
CA ASN A 141 -5.69 14.80 4.10
C ASN A 141 -4.97 15.59 5.20
N ASN A 142 -4.33 14.91 6.16
CA ASN A 142 -3.59 15.59 7.21
C ASN A 142 -2.24 16.11 6.68
N ALA A 143 -2.01 17.40 6.79
CA ALA A 143 -0.79 18.03 6.26
C ALA A 143 0.49 17.56 6.94
N GLY A 144 0.45 17.30 8.27
CA GLY A 144 1.60 16.75 9.01
C GLY A 144 1.94 15.34 8.54
N TYR A 145 0.91 14.50 8.34
CA TYR A 145 1.12 13.15 7.81
C TYR A 145 1.65 13.19 6.36
N ARG A 146 1.13 14.05 5.50
CA ARG A 146 1.67 14.22 4.13
C ARG A 146 3.14 14.63 4.15
N GLN A 147 3.53 15.56 5.04
CA GLN A 147 4.93 15.95 5.15
C GLN A 147 5.80 14.76 5.59
N TYR A 148 5.36 13.99 6.56
CA TYR A 148 6.04 12.76 7.00
C TYR A 148 6.18 11.73 5.86
N VAL A 149 5.13 11.47 5.08
CA VAL A 149 5.19 10.58 3.91
C VAL A 149 6.20 11.09 2.88
N LYS A 150 6.18 12.40 2.60
CA LYS A 150 7.15 13.03 1.69
C LYS A 150 8.59 12.81 2.17
N ASP A 151 8.86 13.04 3.45
CA ASP A 151 10.20 12.88 4.02
C ASP A 151 10.65 11.41 3.97
N CYS A 152 9.77 10.46 4.28
CA CYS A 152 10.05 9.02 4.18
C CYS A 152 10.35 8.59 2.74
N LEU A 153 9.51 8.99 1.78
CA LEU A 153 9.70 8.65 0.37
C LEU A 153 10.96 9.29 -0.19
N THR A 154 11.23 10.54 0.16
CA THR A 154 12.47 11.22 -0.24
C THR A 154 13.70 10.51 0.31
N GLU A 155 13.70 10.17 1.60
CA GLU A 155 14.79 9.44 2.24
C GLU A 155 15.04 8.09 1.58
N MET A 156 14.01 7.25 1.43
CA MET A 156 14.12 5.91 0.84
C MET A 156 14.64 5.98 -0.60
N ASN A 157 14.09 6.87 -1.43
CA ASN A 157 14.51 7.02 -2.82
C ASN A 157 15.90 7.66 -2.98
N THR A 158 16.38 8.40 -1.98
CA THR A 158 17.75 8.95 -1.99
C THR A 158 18.79 7.90 -1.59
N LEU A 159 18.45 7.02 -0.65
CA LEU A 159 19.40 6.07 -0.07
C LEU A 159 19.56 4.79 -0.89
N TYR A 160 18.51 4.35 -1.59
CA TYR A 160 18.48 3.02 -2.22
C TYR A 160 18.13 3.10 -3.69
N ASP A 161 18.63 2.14 -4.47
CA ASP A 161 18.35 1.99 -5.87
C ASP A 161 17.50 0.74 -6.15
N PHE A 162 16.36 0.92 -6.85
CA PHE A 162 15.40 -0.14 -7.17
C PHE A 162 14.59 0.25 -8.41
N GLU A 163 13.95 -0.72 -9.06
CA GLU A 163 13.29 -0.56 -10.35
C GLU A 163 11.85 -0.07 -10.23
N GLY A 164 11.15 -0.49 -9.19
CA GLY A 164 9.74 -0.15 -8.97
C GLY A 164 9.41 0.19 -7.53
N MET A 165 8.29 0.85 -7.33
CA MET A 165 7.74 1.14 -6.01
C MET A 165 6.25 0.78 -5.96
N PHE A 166 5.89 -0.01 -4.96
CA PHE A 166 4.52 -0.33 -4.60
C PHE A 166 4.07 0.50 -3.40
N LEU A 167 3.08 1.36 -3.65
CA LEU A 167 2.48 2.25 -2.65
C LEU A 167 1.16 1.61 -2.18
N ASP A 168 1.24 0.91 -1.07
CA ASP A 168 0.14 0.11 -0.54
C ASP A 168 -0.86 0.93 0.28
N MET A 169 -2.14 0.52 0.27
CA MET A 169 -3.25 1.12 1.04
C MET A 169 -3.57 2.56 0.65
N THR A 170 -3.75 2.81 -0.66
CA THR A 170 -4.15 4.12 -1.20
C THR A 170 -5.66 4.20 -1.36
N PHE A 171 -6.39 4.40 -0.26
CA PHE A 171 -7.85 4.55 -0.23
C PHE A 171 -8.32 5.14 1.12
N PHE A 172 -9.62 5.45 1.25
CA PHE A 172 -10.23 5.77 2.54
C PHE A 172 -10.99 4.56 3.06
N PRO A 173 -10.56 3.88 4.12
CA PRO A 173 -11.25 2.70 4.64
C PRO A 173 -12.56 3.03 5.38
N GLU A 174 -12.85 4.31 5.62
CA GLU A 174 -14.05 4.82 6.27
C GLU A 174 -14.23 6.32 5.97
N VAL A 175 -15.42 6.84 6.21
CA VAL A 175 -15.67 8.29 6.18
C VAL A 175 -14.88 8.99 7.28
N CYS A 176 -14.03 9.93 6.91
CA CYS A 176 -13.16 10.62 7.85
C CYS A 176 -13.71 11.99 8.27
N TYR A 177 -13.95 12.16 9.55
CA TYR A 177 -14.42 13.40 10.16
C TYR A 177 -13.34 14.15 10.96
N CYS A 178 -12.06 13.87 10.72
CA CYS A 178 -10.97 14.58 11.38
C CYS A 178 -10.97 16.09 11.03
N PRO A 179 -10.30 16.93 11.81
CA PRO A 179 -10.25 18.38 11.55
C PRO A 179 -9.75 18.72 10.14
N SER A 180 -8.79 17.95 9.60
CA SER A 180 -8.24 18.15 8.24
C SER A 180 -9.28 17.90 7.15
N CYS A 181 -10.06 16.81 7.24
CA CYS A 181 -11.11 16.53 6.27
C CYS A 181 -12.25 17.55 6.35
N ARG A 182 -12.66 17.95 7.55
CA ARG A 182 -13.70 18.98 7.71
C ARG A 182 -13.27 20.30 7.11
N ARG A 183 -12.03 20.72 7.38
CA ARG A 183 -11.49 21.97 6.82
C ARG A 183 -11.39 21.89 5.30
N LYS A 184 -10.81 20.82 4.79
CA LYS A 184 -10.67 20.63 3.33
C LYS A 184 -12.02 20.65 2.63
N TYR A 185 -13.05 20.02 3.21
CA TYR A 185 -14.39 20.05 2.63
C TYR A 185 -15.00 21.45 2.64
N MET A 186 -14.84 22.18 3.74
CA MET A 186 -15.27 23.59 3.84
C MET A 186 -14.54 24.46 2.80
N ASP A 187 -13.23 24.32 2.69
CA ASP A 187 -12.42 25.09 1.73
C ASP A 187 -12.80 24.79 0.28
N ASP A 188 -13.06 23.51 -0.03
CA ASP A 188 -13.40 23.06 -1.40
C ASP A 188 -14.84 23.40 -1.80
N THR A 189 -15.79 23.50 -0.85
CA THR A 189 -17.23 23.55 -1.16
C THR A 189 -17.99 24.71 -0.49
N GLY A 190 -17.40 25.35 0.51
CA GLY A 190 -18.08 26.32 1.37
C GLY A 190 -19.11 25.71 2.34
N ARG A 191 -19.12 24.37 2.50
CA ARG A 191 -20.13 23.64 3.28
C ARG A 191 -19.49 22.80 4.37
N GLU A 192 -20.28 22.45 5.39
CA GLU A 192 -19.88 21.49 6.40
C GLU A 192 -19.95 20.06 5.83
N LEU A 193 -19.03 19.20 6.28
CA LEU A 193 -18.98 17.80 5.87
C LEU A 193 -20.25 17.07 6.36
N PRO A 194 -21.04 16.44 5.46
CA PRO A 194 -22.32 15.82 5.82
C PRO A 194 -22.12 14.64 6.77
N ARG A 195 -23.04 14.51 7.75
CA ARG A 195 -22.95 13.45 8.76
C ARG A 195 -23.92 12.31 8.54
N LYS A 196 -24.93 12.52 7.70
CA LYS A 196 -25.93 11.51 7.38
C LYS A 196 -25.57 10.87 6.05
N ILE A 197 -25.49 9.55 6.03
CA ILE A 197 -25.39 8.76 4.80
C ILE A 197 -26.78 8.70 4.17
N ASP A 198 -26.96 9.39 3.06
CA ASP A 198 -28.22 9.43 2.33
C ASP A 198 -27.98 9.52 0.83
N TRP A 199 -28.08 8.40 0.14
CA TRP A 199 -27.83 8.30 -1.30
C TRP A 199 -28.84 9.05 -2.18
N LYS A 200 -29.84 9.71 -1.58
CA LYS A 200 -30.80 10.60 -2.25
C LYS A 200 -30.51 12.07 -1.95
N ASP A 201 -29.50 12.35 -1.14
CA ASP A 201 -29.10 13.69 -0.77
C ASP A 201 -27.92 14.14 -1.62
N ASP A 202 -28.10 15.22 -2.37
CA ASP A 202 -27.06 15.79 -3.24
C ASP A 202 -25.80 16.22 -2.45
N GLU A 203 -25.95 16.61 -1.19
CA GLU A 203 -24.81 16.97 -0.35
C GLU A 203 -23.95 15.74 0.00
N TRP A 204 -24.60 14.60 0.28
CA TRP A 204 -23.89 13.34 0.50
C TRP A 204 -23.18 12.87 -0.78
N LEU A 205 -23.83 12.93 -1.92
CA LEU A 205 -23.24 12.57 -3.21
C LEU A 205 -22.05 13.48 -3.53
N ALA A 206 -22.18 14.79 -3.32
CA ALA A 206 -21.08 15.74 -3.51
C ALA A 206 -19.86 15.42 -2.61
N TYR A 207 -20.11 15.00 -1.36
CA TYR A 207 -19.03 14.56 -0.47
C TYR A 207 -18.34 13.29 -1.00
N VAL A 208 -19.08 12.29 -1.46
CA VAL A 208 -18.50 11.07 -2.00
C VAL A 208 -17.57 11.39 -3.18
N TYR A 209 -18.01 12.21 -4.12
CA TYR A 209 -17.16 12.67 -5.23
C TYR A 209 -15.91 13.45 -4.75
N LYS A 210 -16.05 14.28 -3.72
CA LYS A 210 -14.91 14.99 -3.15
C LYS A 210 -13.91 14.04 -2.50
N ARG A 211 -14.37 13.04 -1.78
CA ARG A 211 -13.51 12.01 -1.18
C ARG A 211 -12.69 11.27 -2.26
N ASP A 212 -13.33 10.93 -3.37
CA ASP A 212 -12.68 10.28 -4.50
C ASP A 212 -11.60 11.18 -5.12
N GLN A 213 -11.90 12.47 -5.29
CA GLN A 213 -10.90 13.45 -5.74
C GLN A 213 -9.71 13.56 -4.75
N TRP A 214 -9.97 13.58 -3.45
CA TRP A 214 -8.93 13.69 -2.44
C TRP A 214 -7.98 12.48 -2.42
N ILE A 215 -8.50 11.28 -2.65
CA ILE A 215 -7.63 10.10 -2.69
C ILE A 215 -6.79 10.06 -3.98
N ALA A 216 -7.35 10.51 -5.11
CA ALA A 216 -6.59 10.70 -6.34
C ALA A 216 -5.48 11.76 -6.18
N GLU A 217 -5.80 12.91 -5.54
CA GLU A 217 -4.80 13.94 -5.19
C GLU A 217 -3.69 13.40 -4.27
N TYR A 218 -4.06 12.52 -3.34
CA TYR A 218 -3.08 11.91 -2.44
C TYR A 218 -2.19 10.90 -3.18
N ALA A 219 -2.75 10.11 -4.08
CA ALA A 219 -1.99 9.21 -4.93
C ALA A 219 -0.97 9.97 -5.80
N ALA A 220 -1.43 11.03 -6.47
CA ALA A 220 -0.56 11.91 -7.26
C ALA A 220 0.55 12.52 -6.41
N PHE A 221 0.21 13.04 -5.22
CA PHE A 221 1.19 13.59 -4.28
C PHE A 221 2.27 12.56 -3.92
N ALA A 222 1.92 11.33 -3.58
CA ALA A 222 2.88 10.30 -3.20
C ALA A 222 3.78 9.91 -4.39
N THR A 223 3.19 9.75 -5.57
CA THR A 223 3.93 9.51 -6.82
C THR A 223 4.91 10.64 -7.14
N ASP A 224 4.47 11.90 -7.03
CA ASP A 224 5.32 13.06 -7.27
C ASP A 224 6.52 13.12 -6.31
N CYS A 225 6.32 12.72 -5.04
CA CYS A 225 7.42 12.62 -4.08
C CYS A 225 8.49 11.62 -4.53
N VAL A 226 8.12 10.49 -5.11
CA VAL A 226 9.05 9.49 -5.65
C VAL A 226 9.71 10.00 -6.93
N LYS A 227 8.90 10.45 -7.90
CA LYS A 227 9.37 10.88 -9.22
C LYS A 227 10.28 12.13 -9.14
N ALA A 228 10.12 12.98 -8.12
CA ALA A 228 11.01 14.11 -7.88
C ALA A 228 12.46 13.69 -7.54
N VAL A 229 12.65 12.50 -6.97
CA VAL A 229 13.98 11.95 -6.63
C VAL A 229 14.45 10.96 -7.69
N LYS A 230 13.56 10.05 -8.12
CA LYS A 230 13.84 8.96 -9.08
C LYS A 230 12.77 8.92 -10.18
N PRO A 231 12.88 9.73 -11.24
CA PRO A 231 11.86 9.78 -12.29
C PRO A 231 11.70 8.48 -13.07
N HIS A 232 12.70 7.60 -13.06
CA HIS A 232 12.69 6.32 -13.79
C HIS A 232 12.04 5.16 -13.01
N VAL A 233 11.88 5.26 -11.69
CA VAL A 233 11.24 4.21 -10.88
C VAL A 233 9.77 4.11 -11.26
N THR A 234 9.30 2.90 -11.57
CA THR A 234 7.88 2.67 -11.88
C THR A 234 7.03 2.67 -10.62
N ILE A 235 5.82 3.22 -10.73
CA ILE A 235 4.90 3.36 -9.61
C ILE A 235 3.68 2.49 -9.81
N GLU A 236 3.36 1.73 -8.77
CA GLU A 236 2.10 1.00 -8.59
C GLU A 236 1.45 1.46 -7.29
N HIS A 237 0.19 1.90 -7.34
CA HIS A 237 -0.65 2.06 -6.16
C HIS A 237 -1.55 0.83 -5.99
N GLN A 238 -1.69 0.35 -4.77
CA GLN A 238 -2.63 -0.72 -4.46
C GLN A 238 -4.06 -0.28 -4.83
N PHE A 239 -4.66 -0.96 -5.81
CA PHE A 239 -5.92 -0.56 -6.44
C PHE A 239 -7.06 -1.55 -6.22
N SER A 240 -6.85 -2.64 -5.50
CA SER A 240 -7.86 -3.69 -5.31
C SER A 240 -9.15 -3.21 -4.63
N ARG A 241 -9.09 -2.10 -3.89
CA ARG A 241 -10.25 -1.56 -3.15
C ARG A 241 -11.31 -0.92 -4.04
N ILE A 242 -11.02 -0.67 -5.32
CA ILE A 242 -11.99 -0.11 -6.28
C ILE A 242 -13.22 -1.00 -6.47
N THR A 243 -13.09 -2.29 -6.32
CA THR A 243 -14.20 -3.26 -6.42
C THR A 243 -14.77 -3.66 -5.05
N GLY A 244 -14.33 -3.00 -4.00
CA GLY A 244 -14.82 -3.20 -2.64
C GLY A 244 -16.17 -2.52 -2.37
N SER A 245 -16.41 -2.24 -1.12
CA SER A 245 -17.58 -1.46 -0.69
C SER A 245 -17.39 0.03 -0.97
N TRP A 246 -18.47 0.78 -1.16
CA TRP A 246 -18.45 2.24 -1.24
C TRP A 246 -17.78 2.90 -0.03
N ILE A 247 -17.77 2.21 1.12
CA ILE A 247 -17.10 2.69 2.34
C ILE A 247 -15.59 2.83 2.11
N ASP A 248 -15.03 1.98 1.26
CA ASP A 248 -13.64 2.05 0.82
C ASP A 248 -13.54 3.12 -0.28
N GLY A 249 -13.28 4.36 0.10
CA GLY A 249 -13.15 5.47 -0.84
C GLY A 249 -11.93 5.27 -1.73
N SER A 250 -12.16 4.71 -2.91
CA SER A 250 -11.19 4.50 -3.97
C SER A 250 -11.79 4.99 -5.30
N THR A 251 -10.94 5.33 -6.27
CA THR A 251 -11.38 5.88 -7.56
C THR A 251 -10.45 5.47 -8.69
N GLU A 252 -11.00 5.32 -9.91
CA GLU A 252 -10.20 5.08 -11.12
C GLU A 252 -9.21 6.21 -11.42
N ASP A 253 -9.43 7.40 -10.91
CA ASP A 253 -8.53 8.53 -11.08
C ASP A 253 -7.13 8.30 -10.46
N ILE A 254 -6.98 7.30 -9.56
CA ILE A 254 -5.67 6.84 -9.07
C ILE A 254 -4.79 6.35 -10.23
N MET A 255 -5.39 5.84 -11.32
CA MET A 255 -4.66 5.38 -12.51
C MET A 255 -3.89 6.50 -13.23
N LYS A 256 -4.21 7.77 -12.97
CA LYS A 256 -3.44 8.91 -13.45
C LYS A 256 -2.10 9.10 -12.72
N ALA A 257 -1.95 8.45 -11.57
CA ALA A 257 -0.77 8.55 -10.70
C ALA A 257 0.11 7.28 -10.73
N VAL A 258 -0.19 6.30 -11.57
CA VAL A 258 0.55 5.04 -11.67
C VAL A 258 1.17 4.86 -13.06
N ASP A 259 2.19 4.03 -13.14
CA ASP A 259 2.73 3.61 -14.42
C ASP A 259 1.96 2.42 -14.99
N TYR A 260 1.38 1.56 -14.14
CA TYR A 260 0.51 0.42 -14.49
C TYR A 260 -0.42 0.08 -13.33
N ALA A 261 -1.58 -0.52 -13.64
CA ALA A 261 -2.52 -0.98 -12.61
C ALA A 261 -1.97 -2.20 -11.88
N GLY A 262 -2.20 -2.26 -10.57
CA GLY A 262 -1.86 -3.40 -9.75
C GLY A 262 -2.60 -3.44 -8.43
N GLY A 263 -2.49 -4.58 -7.75
CA GLY A 263 -3.09 -4.78 -6.45
C GLY A 263 -3.38 -6.24 -6.15
N ASP A 264 -3.67 -6.51 -4.89
CA ASP A 264 -3.85 -7.86 -4.36
C ASP A 264 -5.31 -8.29 -4.37
N TYR A 265 -5.52 -9.51 -4.84
CA TYR A 265 -6.81 -10.18 -4.86
C TYR A 265 -6.67 -11.63 -4.41
N TYR A 266 -7.45 -12.00 -3.43
CA TYR A 266 -7.40 -13.30 -2.80
C TYR A 266 -8.61 -14.19 -3.13
N GLY A 267 -9.53 -13.69 -3.94
CA GLY A 267 -10.76 -14.38 -4.33
C GLY A 267 -10.59 -15.56 -5.27
N GLY A 268 -11.69 -16.21 -5.59
CA GLY A 268 -11.71 -17.32 -6.52
C GLY A 268 -11.62 -16.93 -7.99
N PHE A 269 -11.60 -17.91 -8.87
CA PHE A 269 -11.41 -17.79 -10.31
C PHE A 269 -12.28 -16.71 -11.00
N LEU A 270 -13.58 -16.64 -10.69
CA LEU A 270 -14.46 -15.67 -11.32
C LEU A 270 -14.11 -14.23 -10.95
N GLN A 271 -13.77 -13.99 -9.69
CA GLN A 271 -13.33 -12.67 -9.23
C GLN A 271 -12.03 -12.28 -9.92
N GLN A 272 -11.09 -13.18 -10.02
CA GLN A 272 -9.80 -12.92 -10.67
C GLN A 272 -9.96 -12.62 -12.15
N THR A 273 -10.76 -13.43 -12.88
CA THR A 273 -11.04 -13.18 -14.29
C THR A 273 -11.66 -11.78 -14.51
N PHE A 274 -12.58 -11.39 -13.62
CA PHE A 274 -13.16 -10.03 -13.67
C PHE A 274 -12.10 -8.97 -13.46
N ILE A 275 -11.28 -9.10 -12.41
CA ILE A 275 -10.25 -8.12 -12.06
C ILE A 275 -9.17 -8.01 -13.14
N ASN A 276 -8.71 -9.13 -13.68
CA ASN A 276 -7.73 -9.12 -14.76
C ASN A 276 -8.25 -8.35 -15.99
N LYS A 277 -9.52 -8.55 -16.35
CA LYS A 277 -10.15 -7.76 -17.42
C LYS A 277 -10.28 -6.29 -17.06
N TYR A 278 -10.65 -6.00 -15.80
CA TYR A 278 -10.77 -4.63 -15.33
C TYR A 278 -9.41 -3.92 -15.36
N TYR A 279 -8.37 -4.50 -14.76
CA TYR A 279 -7.03 -3.92 -14.75
C TYR A 279 -6.47 -3.72 -16.16
N LYS A 280 -6.65 -4.69 -17.04
CA LYS A 280 -6.24 -4.57 -18.45
C LYS A 280 -6.85 -3.34 -19.14
N ASN A 281 -8.08 -2.96 -18.78
CA ASN A 281 -8.79 -1.84 -19.43
C ASN A 281 -8.52 -0.48 -18.78
N VAL A 282 -8.20 -0.44 -17.48
CA VAL A 282 -7.95 0.82 -16.75
C VAL A 282 -6.47 1.16 -16.62
N SER A 283 -5.58 0.18 -16.78
CA SER A 283 -4.14 0.40 -16.68
C SER A 283 -3.66 1.36 -17.76
N PRO A 284 -2.93 2.42 -17.39
CA PRO A 284 -2.39 3.36 -18.38
C PRO A 284 -1.36 2.71 -19.32
N ASN A 285 -0.67 1.69 -18.85
CA ASN A 285 0.29 0.90 -19.62
C ASN A 285 0.13 -0.59 -19.31
N LEU A 286 0.67 -1.45 -20.19
CA LEU A 286 0.75 -2.90 -20.01
C LEU A 286 2.23 -3.31 -19.89
N PRO A 287 2.53 -4.41 -19.20
CA PRO A 287 1.59 -5.27 -18.47
C PRO A 287 1.05 -4.63 -17.19
N PHE A 288 -0.11 -5.09 -16.71
CA PHE A 288 -0.60 -4.82 -15.36
C PHE A 288 -0.12 -5.91 -14.39
N VAL A 289 -0.24 -5.67 -13.08
CA VAL A 289 0.19 -6.60 -12.04
C VAL A 289 -1.00 -7.11 -11.24
N TYR A 290 -0.99 -8.40 -10.95
CA TYR A 290 -1.98 -9.05 -10.11
C TYR A 290 -1.27 -9.81 -8.99
N HIS A 291 -1.59 -9.45 -7.74
CA HIS A 291 -1.05 -10.12 -6.57
C HIS A 291 -2.06 -11.14 -6.07
N THR A 292 -1.64 -12.38 -5.91
CA THR A 292 -2.45 -13.43 -5.28
C THR A 292 -1.65 -14.16 -4.20
N SER A 293 -2.35 -14.86 -3.33
CA SER A 293 -1.74 -15.60 -2.24
C SER A 293 -2.33 -16.99 -2.13
N ARG A 294 -1.52 -17.94 -1.67
CA ARG A 294 -1.94 -19.27 -1.26
C ARG A 294 -2.65 -19.28 0.11
N CYS A 295 -2.43 -18.23 0.90
CA CYS A 295 -2.99 -18.09 2.23
C CYS A 295 -4.38 -17.42 2.21
N ASP A 296 -5.09 -17.53 3.32
CA ASP A 296 -6.30 -16.77 3.59
C ASP A 296 -6.00 -15.25 3.55
N PRO A 297 -6.86 -14.43 2.93
CA PRO A 297 -6.66 -12.97 2.84
C PRO A 297 -6.59 -12.27 4.21
N GLU A 298 -7.19 -12.82 5.23
CA GLU A 298 -7.09 -12.28 6.59
C GLU A 298 -5.68 -12.38 7.16
N LEU A 299 -4.82 -13.23 6.60
CA LEU A 299 -3.41 -13.46 6.97
C LEU A 299 -3.18 -13.77 8.45
N VAL A 300 -4.25 -13.92 9.23
CA VAL A 300 -4.18 -14.11 10.70
C VAL A 300 -3.63 -15.48 11.05
N TYR A 301 -3.94 -16.46 10.22
CA TYR A 301 -3.60 -17.87 10.51
C TYR A 301 -2.50 -18.42 9.63
N HIS A 302 -2.08 -17.72 8.59
CA HIS A 302 -1.08 -18.16 7.59
C HIS A 302 -1.33 -19.58 7.07
N THR A 303 -2.59 -20.02 7.10
CA THR A 303 -2.96 -21.35 6.60
C THR A 303 -3.08 -21.32 5.09
N THR A 304 -2.51 -22.34 4.47
CA THR A 304 -2.68 -22.56 3.04
C THR A 304 -4.14 -22.93 2.76
N THR A 305 -4.86 -22.06 2.05
CA THR A 305 -6.27 -22.25 1.73
C THR A 305 -6.52 -22.65 0.28
N LYS A 306 -5.53 -22.42 -0.60
CA LYS A 306 -5.62 -22.75 -2.02
C LYS A 306 -4.72 -23.92 -2.37
N THR A 307 -5.21 -24.81 -3.22
CA THR A 307 -4.43 -25.90 -3.81
C THR A 307 -3.43 -25.36 -4.83
N GLU A 308 -2.46 -26.17 -5.24
CA GLU A 308 -1.52 -25.83 -6.30
C GLU A 308 -2.23 -25.64 -7.65
N GLU A 309 -3.27 -26.45 -7.90
CA GLU A 309 -4.09 -26.35 -9.11
C GLU A 309 -4.86 -25.02 -9.16
N GLU A 310 -5.45 -24.61 -8.04
CA GLU A 310 -6.12 -23.29 -7.95
C GLU A 310 -5.15 -22.15 -8.20
N LEU A 311 -3.93 -22.20 -7.64
CA LEU A 311 -2.91 -21.16 -7.90
C LEU A 311 -2.46 -21.17 -9.36
N LEU A 312 -2.29 -22.34 -9.97
CA LEU A 312 -1.94 -22.46 -11.38
C LEU A 312 -3.02 -21.83 -12.27
N LEU A 313 -4.29 -22.09 -11.97
CA LEU A 313 -5.41 -21.45 -12.68
C LEU A 313 -5.36 -19.92 -12.56
N HIS A 314 -4.94 -19.40 -11.41
CA HIS A 314 -4.78 -17.96 -11.23
C HIS A 314 -3.66 -17.35 -12.09
N VAL A 315 -2.65 -18.09 -12.43
CA VAL A 315 -1.54 -17.61 -13.28
C VAL A 315 -1.90 -17.70 -14.77
N ILE A 316 -2.78 -18.62 -15.15
CA ILE A 316 -3.12 -18.88 -16.56
C ILE A 316 -4.27 -17.99 -17.05
N THR A 317 -5.10 -17.47 -16.17
CA THR A 317 -6.28 -16.64 -16.51
C THR A 317 -6.00 -15.16 -16.61
#